data_b37590962bf1a1aa898f1c847ffc3e7d
#
_entry.id   b37590962bf1a1aa898f1c847ffc3e7d
#
_cell.length_a   1.000
_cell.length_b   1.000
_cell.length_c   1.000
_cell.angle_alpha   90.00
_cell.angle_beta   90.00
_cell.angle_gamma   90.00
#
_symmetry.space_group_name_H-M   'P 1'
#
loop_
_entity.id
_entity.type
_entity.pdbx_description
1 polymer ?
#
loop_
_entity_poly.entity_id
_entity_poly.type
_entity_poly.pdbx_seq_one_letter_code
_entity_poly.pdbx_strand_id
1 'polypeptide(L)'
;MARMSQLISVEISLYPLGVEYIPEILDFIQRLRANSKLTIVTNTMSTQVQGEYDEVWDTLKREMRPNLTGGHHVVFATKFLGPVEPGLVYEG
;
A
#
# COMPACT_ATOMS: atom_id res chain seq x y z
N MET A 1 3.49 29.73 5.63
CA MET A 1 3.72 29.49 4.20
C MET A 1 2.88 28.29 3.73
N ALA A 2 2.16 28.48 2.67
CA ALA A 2 1.39 27.39 2.11
C ALA A 2 2.34 26.35 1.48
N ARG A 3 2.13 25.10 1.79
CA ARG A 3 2.89 24.01 1.19
C ARG A 3 2.05 23.35 0.11
N MET A 4 2.72 22.96 -0.94
CA MET A 4 2.08 22.08 -1.92
C MET A 4 1.74 20.76 -1.23
N SER A 5 0.66 20.14 -1.68
CA SER A 5 0.30 18.84 -1.16
C SER A 5 1.40 17.84 -1.50
N GLN A 6 1.78 17.03 -0.52
CA GLN A 6 2.69 15.91 -0.73
C GLN A 6 1.97 14.58 -0.57
N LEU A 7 0.65 14.60 -0.71
CA LEU A 7 -0.13 13.38 -0.65
C LEU A 7 0.02 12.58 -1.93
N ILE A 8 0.21 11.29 -1.77
CA ILE A 8 0.22 10.35 -2.89
C ILE A 8 -0.75 9.22 -2.61
N SER A 9 -1.12 8.54 -3.68
CA SER A 9 -1.94 7.33 -3.61
C SER A 9 -1.18 6.21 -4.29
N VAL A 10 -1.19 5.04 -3.69
CA VAL A 10 -0.54 3.86 -4.25
C VAL A 10 -1.56 2.75 -4.35
N GLU A 11 -1.67 2.15 -5.53
CA GLU A 11 -2.38 0.89 -5.67
C GLU A 11 -1.36 -0.23 -5.57
N ILE A 12 -1.60 -1.18 -4.67
CA ILE A 12 -0.66 -2.26 -4.44
C ILE A 12 -1.38 -3.61 -4.41
N SER A 13 -0.81 -4.58 -5.08
CA SER A 13 -1.29 -5.96 -5.07
C SER A 13 -0.12 -6.88 -4.75
N LEU A 14 -0.37 -7.87 -3.90
CA LEU A 14 0.62 -8.85 -3.50
C LEU A 14 0.25 -10.20 -4.10
N TYR A 15 1.19 -10.82 -4.79
CA TYR A 15 1.01 -12.13 -5.40
C TYR A 15 2.04 -13.10 -4.83
N PRO A 16 1.70 -13.84 -3.76
CA PRO A 16 2.58 -14.90 -3.26
C PRO A 16 2.56 -16.07 -4.23
N LEU A 17 3.73 -16.65 -4.48
CA LEU A 17 3.88 -17.73 -5.45
C LEU A 17 4.18 -19.04 -4.74
N GLY A 18 3.49 -20.11 -5.13
CA GLY A 18 3.79 -21.46 -4.64
C GLY A 18 3.32 -21.75 -3.22
N VAL A 19 2.49 -20.90 -2.63
CA VAL A 19 1.95 -21.09 -1.28
C VAL A 19 0.51 -20.65 -1.24
N GLU A 20 -0.18 -20.93 -0.13
CA GLU A 20 -1.50 -20.36 0.10
C GLU A 20 -1.40 -18.85 0.19
N TYR A 21 -2.06 -18.16 -0.73
CA TYR A 21 -1.87 -16.72 -0.89
C TYR A 21 -2.75 -15.87 0.03
N ILE A 22 -3.94 -16.35 0.41
CA ILE A 22 -4.89 -15.53 1.16
C ILE A 22 -4.34 -15.12 2.53
N PRO A 23 -3.81 -16.03 3.35
CA PRO A 23 -3.29 -15.62 4.66
C PRO A 23 -2.18 -14.59 4.57
N GLU A 24 -1.28 -14.71 3.60
CA GLU A 24 -0.18 -13.78 3.45
C GLU A 24 -0.68 -12.40 3.00
N ILE A 25 -1.64 -12.35 2.09
CA ILE A 25 -2.23 -11.10 1.64
C ILE A 25 -2.94 -10.40 2.79
N LEU A 26 -3.75 -11.14 3.56
CA LEU A 26 -4.48 -10.55 4.68
C LEU A 26 -3.54 -10.04 5.76
N ASP A 27 -2.45 -10.75 6.04
CA ASP A 27 -1.46 -10.32 7.00
C ASP A 27 -0.82 -9.00 6.57
N PHE A 28 -0.44 -8.89 5.30
CA PHE A 28 0.14 -7.66 4.76
C PHE A 28 -0.84 -6.49 4.90
N ILE A 29 -2.10 -6.69 4.52
CA ILE A 29 -3.12 -5.64 4.61
C ILE A 29 -3.30 -5.20 6.06
N GLN A 30 -3.35 -6.14 7.01
CA GLN A 30 -3.51 -5.82 8.42
C GLN A 30 -2.34 -5.00 8.94
N ARG A 31 -1.12 -5.33 8.51
CA ARG A 31 0.06 -4.55 8.89
C ARG A 31 0.00 -3.13 8.35
N LEU A 32 -0.47 -2.95 7.12
CA LEU A 32 -0.68 -1.60 6.58
C LEU A 32 -1.73 -0.84 7.39
N ARG A 33 -2.84 -1.49 7.71
CA ARG A 33 -3.95 -0.86 8.43
C ARG A 33 -3.58 -0.46 9.86
N ALA A 34 -2.53 -1.03 10.41
CA ALA A 34 -2.06 -0.66 11.74
C ALA A 34 -1.48 0.76 11.77
N ASN A 35 -1.15 1.34 10.63
CA ASN A 35 -0.66 2.71 10.57
C ASN A 35 -1.82 3.69 10.40
N SER A 36 -2.17 4.37 11.50
CA SER A 36 -3.30 5.30 11.51
C SER A 36 -3.05 6.59 10.73
N LYS A 37 -1.83 6.82 10.27
CA LYS A 37 -1.48 8.00 9.47
C LYS A 37 -1.81 7.80 8.00
N LEU A 38 -2.14 6.59 7.60
CA LEU A 38 -2.46 6.27 6.22
C LEU A 38 -3.94 5.92 6.08
N THR A 39 -4.49 6.23 4.92
CA THR A 39 -5.83 5.78 4.54
C THR A 39 -5.69 4.53 3.69
N ILE A 40 -6.25 3.43 4.14
CA ILE A 40 -6.14 2.14 3.47
C ILE A 40 -7.53 1.69 3.03
N VAL A 41 -7.67 1.42 1.74
CA VAL A 41 -8.92 0.90 1.16
C VAL A 41 -8.59 -0.37 0.41
N THR A 42 -9.31 -1.44 0.71
CA THR A 42 -9.12 -2.72 0.03
C THR A 42 -10.43 -3.12 -0.65
N ASN A 43 -10.32 -3.57 -1.88
CA ASN A 43 -11.43 -4.17 -2.60
C ASN A 43 -10.99 -5.52 -3.19
N THR A 44 -11.82 -6.10 -4.07
CA THR A 44 -11.51 -7.42 -4.61
C THR A 44 -10.34 -7.43 -5.58
N MET A 45 -9.92 -6.27 -6.06
CA MET A 45 -8.86 -6.16 -7.07
C MET A 45 -7.51 -5.81 -6.48
N SER A 46 -7.48 -4.93 -5.48
CA SER A 46 -6.23 -4.40 -4.96
C SER A 46 -6.45 -3.64 -3.67
N THR A 47 -5.36 -3.20 -3.07
CA THR A 47 -5.36 -2.31 -1.91
C THR A 47 -4.83 -0.96 -2.33
N GLN A 48 -5.48 0.10 -1.86
CA GLN A 48 -5.06 1.47 -2.09
C GLN A 48 -4.57 2.08 -0.80
N VAL A 49 -3.43 2.75 -0.87
CA VAL A 49 -2.79 3.39 0.28
C VAL A 49 -2.64 4.87 -0.05
N GLN A 50 -3.19 5.73 0.79
CA GLN A 50 -3.06 7.17 0.58
C GLN A 50 -2.49 7.82 1.83
N GLY A 51 -1.56 8.72 1.63
CA GLY A 51 -0.96 9.48 2.72
C GLY A 51 0.15 10.36 2.23
N GLU A 52 0.86 10.98 3.18
CA GLU A 52 1.99 11.80 2.84
C GLU A 52 3.11 10.94 2.26
N TYR A 53 3.86 11.52 1.33
CA TYR A 53 4.88 10.84 0.54
C TYR A 53 5.84 10.01 1.40
N ASP A 54 6.47 10.64 2.38
CA ASP A 54 7.47 9.92 3.19
C ASP A 54 6.83 8.85 4.06
N GLU A 55 5.63 9.13 4.59
CA GLU A 55 4.93 8.14 5.42
C GLU A 55 4.55 6.91 4.60
N VAL A 56 4.09 7.12 3.37
CA VAL A 56 3.73 6.00 2.48
C VAL A 56 4.98 5.17 2.16
N TRP A 57 6.06 5.82 1.75
CA TRP A 57 7.29 5.11 1.39
C TRP A 57 7.88 4.36 2.57
N ASP A 58 7.96 5.01 3.74
CA ASP A 58 8.53 4.37 4.93
C ASP A 58 7.69 3.15 5.34
N THR A 59 6.38 3.27 5.26
CA THR A 59 5.49 2.17 5.62
C THR A 59 5.61 1.02 4.64
N LEU A 60 5.59 1.30 3.34
CA LEU A 60 5.74 0.25 2.34
C LEU A 60 7.10 -0.45 2.47
N LYS A 61 8.14 0.32 2.64
CA LYS A 61 9.48 -0.24 2.82
C LYS A 61 9.53 -1.20 4.01
N ARG A 62 8.95 -0.79 5.13
CA ARG A 62 8.96 -1.60 6.36
C ARG A 62 8.09 -2.84 6.22
N GLU A 63 6.88 -2.67 5.66
CA GLU A 63 5.91 -3.76 5.66
C GLU A 63 6.05 -4.72 4.49
N MET A 64 6.68 -4.30 3.41
CA MET A 64 6.96 -5.21 2.30
C MET A 64 8.18 -6.09 2.58
N ARG A 65 9.06 -5.66 3.47
CA ARG A 65 10.30 -6.39 3.75
C ARG A 65 10.07 -7.84 4.15
N PRO A 66 9.16 -8.15 5.11
CA PRO A 66 8.98 -9.55 5.50
C PRO A 66 8.55 -10.45 4.34
N ASN A 67 7.77 -9.91 3.41
CA ASN A 67 7.34 -10.69 2.24
C ASN A 67 8.45 -10.85 1.22
N LEU A 68 9.17 -9.75 0.94
CA LEU A 68 10.21 -9.76 -0.10
C LEU A 68 11.47 -10.52 0.32
N THR A 69 11.70 -10.67 1.61
CA THR A 69 12.87 -11.37 2.13
C THR A 69 12.50 -12.68 2.82
N GLY A 70 11.27 -13.15 2.62
CA GLY A 70 10.81 -14.41 3.20
C GLY A 70 11.31 -15.63 2.46
N GLY A 71 10.80 -16.80 2.82
CA GLY A 71 11.29 -18.06 2.32
C GLY A 71 10.72 -18.50 0.97
N HIS A 72 9.90 -17.67 0.32
CA HIS A 72 9.30 -18.00 -0.97
C HIS A 72 9.18 -16.75 -1.82
N HIS A 73 8.97 -16.94 -3.11
CA HIS A 73 8.85 -15.81 -4.03
C HIS A 73 7.51 -15.12 -3.90
N VAL A 74 7.55 -13.80 -3.92
CA VAL A 74 6.35 -12.97 -4.00
C VAL A 74 6.55 -11.88 -5.04
N VAL A 75 5.45 -11.39 -5.58
CA VAL A 75 5.46 -10.26 -6.51
C VAL A 75 4.57 -9.16 -5.94
N PHE A 76 5.09 -7.94 -5.86
CA PHE A 76 4.27 -6.77 -5.60
C PHE A 76 4.11 -5.99 -6.90
N ALA A 77 2.88 -5.70 -7.28
CA ALA A 77 2.58 -4.81 -8.39
C ALA A 77 2.07 -3.50 -7.81
N THR A 78 2.67 -2.39 -8.20
CA THR A 78 2.35 -1.08 -7.63
C THR A 78 2.18 -0.03 -8.71
N LYS A 79 1.27 0.91 -8.42
CA LYS A 79 1.11 2.13 -9.23
C LYS A 79 1.06 3.30 -8.27
N PHE A 80 1.79 4.36 -8.59
CA PHE A 80 1.86 5.55 -7.75
C PHE A 80 1.21 6.72 -8.49
N LEU A 81 0.35 7.44 -7.79
CA LEU A 81 -0.32 8.63 -8.29
C LEU A 81 -0.06 9.78 -7.33
N GLY A 82 0.33 10.91 -7.85
CA GLY A 82 0.52 12.10 -7.02
C GLY A 82 0.81 13.34 -7.85
N PRO A 83 0.66 14.51 -7.27
CA PRO A 83 0.04 14.73 -5.97
C PRO A 83 -1.46 14.52 -6.03
N VAL A 84 -2.08 14.18 -4.89
CA VAL A 84 -3.53 14.03 -4.82
C VAL A 84 -4.11 15.04 -3.86
N GLU A 85 -5.38 15.40 -4.09
CA GLU A 85 -6.09 16.31 -3.20
C GLU A 85 -6.64 15.53 -2.01
N PRO A 86 -6.53 16.08 -0.78
CA PRO A 86 -7.09 15.41 0.38
C PRO A 86 -8.59 15.19 0.21
N GLY A 87 -9.03 13.98 0.51
CA GLY A 87 -10.45 13.65 0.48
C GLY A 87 -11.04 13.48 -0.91
N LEU A 88 -10.25 13.60 -1.96
CA LEU A 88 -10.74 13.42 -3.32
C LEU A 88 -10.87 11.93 -3.63
N VAL A 89 -12.04 11.58 -4.15
CA VAL A 89 -12.31 10.22 -4.60
C VAL A 89 -12.39 10.23 -6.11
N TYR A 90 -11.56 9.42 -6.73
CA TYR A 90 -11.59 9.25 -8.18
C TYR A 90 -12.45 8.04 -8.49
N GLU A 91 -13.57 8.28 -9.14
CA GLU A 91 -14.45 7.21 -9.61
C GLU A 91 -14.20 7.04 -11.10
N GLY A 92 -13.64 5.90 -11.45
CA GLY A 92 -13.27 5.71 -12.82
C GLY A 92 -13.83 4.52 -13.45
#